data_85344ad23d016034484d950838400f88
#
_entry.id   85344ad23d016034484d950838400f88
#
_cell.length_a   1.000
_cell.length_b   1.000
_cell.length_c   1.000
_cell.angle_alpha   90.00
_cell.angle_beta   90.00
_cell.angle_gamma   90.00
#
_symmetry.space_group_name_H-M   'P 1'
#
loop_
_entity.id
_entity.type
_entity.pdbx_description
1 polymer ?
#
loop_
_entity_poly.entity_id
_entity_poly.type
_entity_poly.pdbx_seq_one_letter_code
_entity_poly.pdbx_strand_id
1 'polypeptide(L)'
;MGDKIAHQRGRTVTEMDNVMFTQLGLNTAEGHFNEDFMSKIRIGTWGGTRIVVGSFTIGLVIGLAAEDICENALAEIALDKIRLQTPVCHGDTLYAESEVLGKEETDFFKGAGIVHFKVTGKNQEGKVVFEGEKKTVIKKRAFYLKDDEQFWPHK
;
A
#
# COMPACT_ATOMS: atom_id res chain seq x y z
N MET A 1 -7.50 -3.92 19.53
CA MET A 1 -6.10 -3.48 19.29
C MET A 1 -5.23 -4.70 19.14
N GLY A 2 -4.29 -4.68 18.19
CA GLY A 2 -3.47 -5.85 17.87
C GLY A 2 -4.14 -6.87 16.92
N ASP A 3 -5.33 -6.57 16.42
CA ASP A 3 -5.99 -7.42 15.43
C ASP A 3 -5.17 -7.41 14.14
N LYS A 4 -4.85 -8.61 13.62
CA LYS A 4 -4.10 -8.78 12.39
C LYS A 4 -5.00 -9.29 11.28
N ILE A 5 -4.82 -8.74 10.10
CA ILE A 5 -5.56 -9.06 8.89
C ILE A 5 -4.53 -9.48 7.84
N ALA A 6 -4.60 -10.73 7.39
CA ALA A 6 -3.86 -11.19 6.21
C ALA A 6 -4.76 -11.00 4.99
N HIS A 7 -4.35 -10.12 4.07
CA HIS A 7 -5.11 -9.87 2.84
C HIS A 7 -4.89 -11.01 1.86
N GLN A 8 -5.97 -11.58 1.35
CA GLN A 8 -5.91 -12.84 0.61
C GLN A 8 -5.33 -12.71 -0.80
N ARG A 9 -5.43 -11.51 -1.40
CA ARG A 9 -4.97 -11.29 -2.76
C ARG A 9 -3.49 -10.96 -2.81
N GLY A 10 -2.76 -11.64 -3.69
CA GLY A 10 -1.43 -11.24 -4.12
C GLY A 10 -1.46 -10.71 -5.55
N ARG A 11 -0.47 -9.90 -5.92
CA ARG A 11 -0.30 -9.43 -7.29
C ARG A 11 1.15 -9.51 -7.74
N THR A 12 1.37 -10.17 -8.89
CA THR A 12 2.67 -10.21 -9.54
C THR A 12 2.94 -8.89 -10.25
N VAL A 13 4.09 -8.31 -10.01
CA VAL A 13 4.57 -7.10 -10.65
C VAL A 13 5.09 -7.44 -12.04
N THR A 14 4.58 -6.78 -13.06
CA THR A 14 5.02 -6.94 -14.45
C THR A 14 6.02 -5.85 -14.83
N GLU A 15 6.78 -6.07 -15.92
CA GLU A 15 7.62 -5.02 -16.49
C GLU A 15 6.83 -3.77 -16.88
N MET A 16 5.65 -3.96 -17.44
CA MET A 16 4.77 -2.86 -17.86
C MET A 16 4.36 -1.97 -16.68
N ASP A 17 4.11 -2.56 -15.52
CA ASP A 17 3.79 -1.79 -14.30
C ASP A 17 4.89 -0.79 -13.98
N ASN A 18 6.15 -1.24 -13.98
CA ASN A 18 7.28 -0.37 -13.67
C ASN A 18 7.51 0.68 -14.76
N VAL A 19 7.49 0.28 -16.03
CA VAL A 19 7.70 1.20 -17.16
C VAL A 19 6.63 2.30 -17.18
N MET A 20 5.36 1.94 -17.06
CA MET A 20 4.27 2.92 -17.02
C MET A 20 4.38 3.84 -15.82
N PHE A 21 4.67 3.31 -14.64
CA PHE A 21 4.72 4.10 -13.43
C PHE A 21 5.91 5.06 -13.42
N THR A 22 7.06 4.66 -13.93
CA THR A 22 8.24 5.56 -14.05
C THR A 22 7.92 6.76 -14.94
N GLN A 23 7.19 6.57 -16.02
CA GLN A 23 6.77 7.65 -16.92
C GLN A 23 5.72 8.54 -16.29
N LEU A 24 4.67 7.98 -15.71
CA LEU A 24 3.60 8.74 -15.05
C LEU A 24 4.11 9.51 -13.82
N GLY A 25 5.03 8.90 -13.06
CA GLY A 25 5.63 9.52 -11.89
C GLY A 25 6.85 10.38 -12.18
N LEU A 26 7.26 10.52 -13.47
CA LEU A 26 8.46 11.24 -13.91
C LEU A 26 9.75 10.79 -13.22
N ASN A 27 9.79 9.54 -12.72
CA ASN A 27 10.97 8.95 -12.11
C ASN A 27 11.69 8.04 -13.11
N THR A 28 12.49 8.65 -13.96
CA THR A 28 13.28 7.97 -15.00
C THR A 28 14.73 7.72 -14.58
N ALA A 29 14.96 7.53 -13.27
CA ALA A 29 16.28 7.16 -12.78
C ALA A 29 16.73 5.81 -13.38
N GLU A 30 17.98 5.72 -13.80
CA GLU A 30 18.58 4.57 -14.51
C GLU A 30 18.24 3.22 -13.87
N GLY A 31 18.24 3.16 -12.55
CA GLY A 31 17.93 1.93 -11.80
C GLY A 31 16.52 1.37 -11.99
N HIS A 32 15.57 2.22 -12.39
CA HIS A 32 14.18 1.82 -12.64
C HIS A 32 13.85 1.70 -14.11
N PHE A 33 14.63 2.36 -14.96
CA PHE A 33 14.27 2.64 -16.35
C PHE A 33 15.17 1.92 -17.36
N ASN A 34 16.48 1.75 -17.07
CA ASN A 34 17.45 1.24 -18.02
C ASN A 34 17.96 -0.16 -17.64
N GLU A 35 17.50 -1.18 -18.39
CA GLU A 35 17.89 -2.57 -18.14
C GLU A 35 19.37 -2.82 -18.48
N ASP A 36 19.89 -2.23 -19.57
CA ASP A 36 21.30 -2.39 -19.93
C ASP A 36 22.22 -1.86 -18.84
N PHE A 37 21.88 -0.71 -18.27
CA PHE A 37 22.59 -0.15 -17.11
C PHE A 37 22.54 -1.10 -15.90
N MET A 38 21.33 -1.53 -15.53
CA MET A 38 21.14 -2.38 -14.34
C MET A 38 21.69 -3.79 -14.51
N SER A 39 21.75 -4.32 -15.72
CA SER A 39 22.37 -5.63 -15.99
C SER A 39 23.86 -5.69 -15.61
N LYS A 40 24.52 -4.55 -15.63
CA LYS A 40 25.96 -4.37 -15.32
C LYS A 40 26.23 -4.04 -13.85
N ILE A 41 25.19 -3.67 -13.11
CA ILE A 41 25.29 -3.26 -11.70
C ILE A 41 25.14 -4.46 -10.78
N ARG A 42 25.97 -4.49 -9.75
CA ARG A 42 25.86 -5.40 -8.60
C ARG A 42 26.12 -4.60 -7.34
N ILE A 43 25.13 -4.50 -6.48
CA ILE A 43 25.21 -3.81 -5.19
C ILE A 43 24.72 -4.77 -4.12
N GLY A 44 25.65 -5.40 -3.39
CA GLY A 44 25.28 -6.41 -2.41
C GLY A 44 24.53 -7.59 -3.06
N THR A 45 23.33 -7.84 -2.60
CA THR A 45 22.46 -8.94 -3.08
C THR A 45 21.51 -8.53 -4.22
N TRP A 46 21.52 -7.28 -4.65
CA TRP A 46 20.62 -6.75 -5.69
C TRP A 46 21.38 -6.17 -6.89
N GLY A 47 20.69 -6.03 -7.98
CA GLY A 47 21.22 -5.65 -9.29
C GLY A 47 21.02 -6.78 -10.32
N GLY A 48 21.44 -6.54 -11.54
CA GLY A 48 21.27 -7.49 -12.65
C GLY A 48 19.95 -7.34 -13.39
N THR A 49 18.99 -6.62 -12.83
CA THR A 49 17.74 -6.22 -13.49
C THR A 49 17.22 -4.94 -12.86
N ARG A 50 16.34 -4.24 -13.56
CA ARG A 50 15.69 -3.02 -13.06
C ARG A 50 14.92 -3.31 -11.77
N ILE A 51 15.06 -2.40 -10.81
CA ILE A 51 14.22 -2.42 -9.61
C ILE A 51 12.94 -1.60 -9.83
N VAL A 52 11.86 -2.11 -9.31
CA VAL A 52 10.57 -1.43 -9.33
C VAL A 52 10.66 -0.15 -8.50
N VAL A 53 10.12 0.95 -9.03
CA VAL A 53 10.13 2.23 -8.31
C VAL A 53 9.37 2.11 -6.98
N GLY A 54 9.98 2.62 -5.91
CA GLY A 54 9.47 2.43 -4.55
C GLY A 54 8.04 2.94 -4.34
N SER A 55 7.67 4.06 -4.97
CA SER A 55 6.31 4.61 -4.87
C SER A 55 5.23 3.69 -5.51
N PHE A 56 5.57 2.92 -6.55
CA PHE A 56 4.69 1.88 -7.06
C PHE A 56 4.50 0.75 -6.04
N THR A 57 5.61 0.29 -5.42
CA THR A 57 5.56 -0.75 -4.37
C THR A 57 4.67 -0.31 -3.20
N ILE A 58 4.80 0.93 -2.74
CA ILE A 58 3.94 1.53 -1.69
C ILE A 58 2.47 1.48 -2.12
N GLY A 59 2.15 2.02 -3.30
CA GLY A 59 0.78 2.07 -3.82
C GLY A 59 0.17 0.69 -3.99
N LEU A 60 0.94 -0.28 -4.51
CA LEU A 60 0.46 -1.64 -4.71
C LEU A 60 0.15 -2.34 -3.38
N VAL A 61 1.04 -2.27 -2.39
CA VAL A 61 0.81 -2.91 -1.08
C VAL A 61 -0.37 -2.30 -0.35
N ILE A 62 -0.50 -0.96 -0.37
CA ILE A 62 -1.67 -0.28 0.21
C ILE A 62 -2.95 -0.65 -0.54
N GLY A 63 -2.89 -0.76 -1.88
CA GLY A 63 -4.01 -1.19 -2.71
C GLY A 63 -4.46 -2.63 -2.43
N LEU A 64 -3.52 -3.55 -2.17
CA LEU A 64 -3.84 -4.94 -1.76
C LEU A 64 -4.57 -5.00 -0.42
N ALA A 65 -4.30 -4.07 0.49
CA ALA A 65 -4.97 -3.98 1.78
C ALA A 65 -6.31 -3.23 1.73
N ALA A 66 -6.55 -2.44 0.68
CA ALA A 66 -7.64 -1.44 0.64
C ALA A 66 -9.03 -2.05 0.78
N GLU A 67 -9.28 -3.22 0.18
CA GLU A 67 -10.58 -3.88 0.23
C GLU A 67 -11.03 -4.18 1.67
N ASP A 68 -10.09 -4.59 2.53
CA ASP A 68 -10.40 -4.98 3.91
C ASP A 68 -10.37 -3.80 4.90
N ILE A 69 -9.53 -2.78 4.66
CA ILE A 69 -9.31 -1.71 5.64
C ILE A 69 -9.73 -0.32 5.17
N CYS A 70 -10.08 -0.14 3.89
CA CYS A 70 -10.37 1.17 3.31
C CYS A 70 -11.66 1.23 2.50
N GLU A 71 -12.33 0.11 2.19
CA GLU A 71 -13.55 0.08 1.35
C GLU A 71 -14.63 1.04 1.86
N ASN A 72 -14.75 1.14 3.19
CA ASN A 72 -15.72 2.01 3.86
C ASN A 72 -15.06 3.25 4.49
N ALA A 73 -13.89 3.63 4.01
CA ALA A 73 -13.19 4.81 4.49
C ALA A 73 -13.84 6.08 3.95
N LEU A 74 -14.01 7.06 4.83
CA LEU A 74 -14.47 8.40 4.47
C LEU A 74 -13.29 9.28 4.03
N ALA A 75 -12.10 9.05 4.58
CA ALA A 75 -10.87 9.76 4.23
C ALA A 75 -9.63 8.97 4.67
N GLU A 76 -8.58 9.10 3.90
CA GLU A 76 -7.21 8.76 4.30
C GLU A 76 -6.52 10.05 4.74
N ILE A 77 -6.00 10.09 5.96
CA ILE A 77 -5.49 11.34 6.53
C ILE A 77 -4.00 11.34 6.81
N ALA A 78 -3.37 10.17 6.86
CA ALA A 78 -1.93 10.07 7.02
C ALA A 78 -1.38 8.76 6.47
N LEU A 79 -0.17 8.83 5.97
CA LEU A 79 0.69 7.70 5.62
C LEU A 79 2.09 8.02 6.13
N ASP A 80 2.50 7.35 7.20
CA ASP A 80 3.70 7.68 7.97
C ASP A 80 4.65 6.49 8.08
N LYS A 81 5.85 6.76 8.60
CA LYS A 81 6.89 5.76 8.95
C LYS A 81 7.18 4.76 7.83
N ILE A 82 7.14 5.24 6.59
CA ILE A 82 7.37 4.44 5.40
C ILE A 82 8.81 3.94 5.37
N ARG A 83 8.97 2.63 5.14
CA ARG A 83 10.26 1.98 4.90
C ARG A 83 10.15 1.00 3.75
N LEU A 84 11.08 1.10 2.82
CA LEU A 84 11.30 0.12 1.76
C LEU A 84 12.53 -0.69 2.15
N GLN A 85 12.37 -1.99 2.38
CA GLN A 85 13.43 -2.82 2.96
C GLN A 85 14.12 -3.70 1.91
N THR A 86 13.34 -4.47 1.17
CA THR A 86 13.87 -5.33 0.11
C THR A 86 13.47 -4.76 -1.24
N PRO A 87 14.40 -4.59 -2.18
CA PRO A 87 14.07 -4.21 -3.56
C PRO A 87 13.08 -5.19 -4.18
N VAL A 88 12.13 -4.65 -4.93
CA VAL A 88 11.15 -5.42 -5.72
C VAL A 88 11.61 -5.38 -7.17
N CYS A 89 11.56 -6.53 -7.84
CA CYS A 89 11.79 -6.65 -9.27
C CYS A 89 10.51 -7.11 -9.98
N HIS A 90 10.45 -6.95 -11.31
CA HIS A 90 9.39 -7.58 -12.08
C HIS A 90 9.46 -9.11 -11.94
N GLY A 91 8.30 -9.75 -11.88
CA GLY A 91 8.17 -11.17 -11.54
C GLY A 91 7.93 -11.44 -10.05
N ASP A 92 8.26 -10.52 -9.15
CA ASP A 92 7.88 -10.65 -7.74
C ASP A 92 6.36 -10.57 -7.56
N THR A 93 5.84 -11.40 -6.67
CA THR A 93 4.44 -11.34 -6.26
C THR A 93 4.35 -10.75 -4.85
N LEU A 94 3.60 -9.67 -4.72
CA LEU A 94 3.44 -8.98 -3.44
C LEU A 94 2.15 -9.35 -2.75
N TYR A 95 2.22 -9.46 -1.43
CA TYR A 95 1.11 -9.72 -0.51
C TYR A 95 1.11 -8.65 0.57
N ALA A 96 -0.04 -8.39 1.16
CA ALA A 96 -0.18 -7.41 2.24
C ALA A 96 -0.74 -8.02 3.52
N GLU A 97 -0.31 -7.46 4.64
CA GLU A 97 -0.83 -7.73 5.98
C GLU A 97 -1.08 -6.38 6.67
N SER A 98 -2.12 -6.30 7.49
CA SER A 98 -2.41 -5.12 8.31
C SER A 98 -2.55 -5.48 9.77
N GLU A 99 -2.16 -4.57 10.66
CA GLU A 99 -2.36 -4.66 12.10
C GLU A 99 -3.00 -3.38 12.62
N VAL A 100 -4.05 -3.51 13.44
CA VAL A 100 -4.71 -2.37 14.08
C VAL A 100 -3.88 -1.90 15.27
N LEU A 101 -3.23 -0.75 15.15
CA LEU A 101 -2.40 -0.15 16.20
C LEU A 101 -3.22 0.66 17.20
N GLY A 102 -4.30 1.30 16.74
CA GLY A 102 -5.12 2.14 17.61
C GLY A 102 -6.41 2.61 16.95
N LYS A 103 -7.29 3.18 17.78
CA LYS A 103 -8.54 3.82 17.39
C LYS A 103 -8.68 5.13 18.16
N GLU A 104 -9.09 6.17 17.47
CA GLU A 104 -9.27 7.51 18.02
C GLU A 104 -10.66 8.06 17.67
N GLU A 105 -11.23 8.88 18.52
CA GLU A 105 -12.43 9.66 18.19
C GLU A 105 -12.05 10.80 17.24
N THR A 106 -13.01 11.28 16.46
CA THR A 106 -12.80 12.41 15.56
C THR A 106 -14.07 13.23 15.40
N ASP A 107 -13.88 14.53 15.25
CA ASP A 107 -14.92 15.48 14.90
C ASP A 107 -14.97 15.81 13.40
N PHE A 108 -14.09 15.21 12.58
CA PHE A 108 -14.07 15.44 11.12
C PHE A 108 -15.39 15.03 10.45
N PHE A 109 -15.97 13.90 10.90
CA PHE A 109 -17.25 13.41 10.40
C PHE A 109 -18.07 12.87 11.54
N LYS A 110 -19.36 13.30 11.62
CA LYS A 110 -20.30 12.80 12.63
C LYS A 110 -20.45 11.28 12.51
N GLY A 111 -20.25 10.57 13.61
CA GLY A 111 -20.38 9.12 13.63
C GLY A 111 -19.21 8.34 13.02
N ALA A 112 -18.07 9.00 12.84
CA ALA A 112 -16.82 8.36 12.42
C ALA A 112 -15.80 8.25 13.56
N GLY A 113 -14.73 7.52 13.30
CA GLY A 113 -13.54 7.42 14.13
C GLY A 113 -12.32 7.23 13.25
N ILE A 114 -11.13 7.48 13.79
CA ILE A 114 -9.87 7.22 13.10
C ILE A 114 -9.37 5.85 13.52
N VAL A 115 -9.00 5.02 12.55
CA VAL A 115 -8.29 3.76 12.79
C VAL A 115 -6.87 3.89 12.28
N HIS A 116 -5.93 3.51 13.14
CA HIS A 116 -4.51 3.51 12.85
C HIS A 116 -4.06 2.08 12.54
N PHE A 117 -3.55 1.88 11.34
CA PHE A 117 -3.05 0.59 10.86
C PHE A 117 -1.54 0.64 10.65
N LYS A 118 -0.86 -0.46 10.97
CA LYS A 118 0.42 -0.81 10.35
C LYS A 118 0.12 -1.67 9.13
N VAL A 119 0.70 -1.34 7.98
CA VAL A 119 0.60 -2.15 6.75
C VAL A 119 1.99 -2.67 6.41
N THR A 120 2.09 -3.97 6.16
CA THR A 120 3.33 -4.65 5.80
C THR A 120 3.16 -5.36 4.46
N GLY A 121 4.04 -5.08 3.51
CA GLY A 121 4.13 -5.78 2.24
C GLY A 121 5.24 -6.83 2.26
N LYS A 122 4.95 -8.02 1.74
CA LYS A 122 5.92 -9.12 1.61
C LYS A 122 5.93 -9.64 0.17
N ASN A 123 7.07 -10.15 -0.28
CA ASN A 123 7.15 -10.86 -1.55
C ASN A 123 6.81 -12.35 -1.36
N GLN A 124 6.85 -13.14 -2.45
CA GLN A 124 6.57 -14.59 -2.46
C GLN A 124 7.51 -15.42 -1.58
N GLU A 125 8.67 -14.87 -1.20
CA GLU A 125 9.63 -15.51 -0.30
C GLU A 125 9.40 -15.12 1.17
N GLY A 126 8.37 -14.30 1.46
CA GLY A 126 8.08 -13.77 2.79
C GLY A 126 9.00 -12.63 3.23
N LYS A 127 9.88 -12.14 2.36
CA LYS A 127 10.74 -10.99 2.65
C LYS A 127 9.91 -9.71 2.68
N VAL A 128 10.13 -8.88 3.70
CA VAL A 128 9.47 -7.59 3.82
C VAL A 128 10.00 -6.64 2.76
N VAL A 129 9.12 -6.12 1.92
CA VAL A 129 9.44 -5.14 0.88
C VAL A 129 8.99 -3.72 1.28
N PHE A 130 7.94 -3.63 2.09
CA PHE A 130 7.36 -2.37 2.55
C PHE A 130 6.83 -2.49 3.97
N GLU A 131 7.01 -1.45 4.76
CA GLU A 131 6.27 -1.18 6.01
C GLU A 131 5.85 0.29 6.03
N GLY A 132 4.67 0.56 6.57
CA GLY A 132 4.17 1.90 6.77
C GLY A 132 3.02 1.93 7.77
N GLU A 133 2.75 3.09 8.34
CA GLU A 133 1.59 3.32 9.19
C GLU A 133 0.58 4.21 8.46
N LYS A 134 -0.68 3.87 8.54
CA LYS A 134 -1.77 4.55 7.85
C LYS A 134 -2.88 4.91 8.83
N LYS A 135 -3.37 6.15 8.75
CA LYS A 135 -4.55 6.60 9.49
C LYS A 135 -5.71 6.83 8.54
N THR A 136 -6.84 6.21 8.84
CA THR A 136 -8.03 6.24 8.00
C THR A 136 -9.24 6.60 8.85
N VAL A 137 -10.06 7.54 8.38
CA VAL A 137 -11.34 7.88 8.98
C VAL A 137 -12.38 6.90 8.50
N ILE A 138 -12.99 6.16 9.42
CA ILE A 138 -13.95 5.10 9.12
C ILE A 138 -15.25 5.38 9.86
N LYS A 139 -16.38 5.18 9.18
CA LYS A 139 -17.72 5.31 9.77
C LYS A 139 -17.93 4.26 10.85
N LYS A 140 -18.45 4.66 12.02
CA LYS A 140 -18.77 3.74 13.11
C LYS A 140 -19.96 2.85 12.74
N ARG A 141 -19.91 1.60 13.16
CA ARG A 141 -20.95 0.59 12.85
C ARG A 141 -22.38 1.06 13.16
N ALA A 142 -22.57 1.79 14.29
CA ALA A 142 -23.87 2.29 14.68
C ALA A 142 -24.46 3.35 13.72
N PHE A 143 -23.64 3.96 12.89
CA PHE A 143 -24.01 4.99 11.94
C PHE A 143 -24.07 4.49 10.50
N TYR A 144 -23.62 3.26 10.25
CA TYR A 144 -23.54 2.68 8.90
C TYR A 144 -24.91 2.47 8.26
N LEU A 145 -25.92 2.13 9.07
CA LEU A 145 -27.27 1.81 8.61
C LEU A 145 -28.23 3.02 8.66
N LYS A 146 -27.87 4.10 9.35
CA LYS A 146 -28.80 5.22 9.61
C LYS A 146 -28.62 6.42 8.68
N ASP A 147 -27.47 6.58 8.06
CA ASP A 147 -27.10 7.80 7.32
C ASP A 147 -26.51 7.51 5.93
N ASP A 148 -26.76 6.33 5.35
CA ASP A 148 -26.27 6.01 4.00
C ASP A 148 -26.79 6.97 2.94
N GLU A 149 -28.02 7.49 3.10
CA GLU A 149 -28.59 8.51 2.21
C GLU A 149 -27.83 9.84 2.26
N GLN A 150 -27.18 10.17 3.40
CA GLN A 150 -26.43 11.40 3.57
C GLN A 150 -25.06 11.36 2.90
N PHE A 151 -24.43 10.18 2.84
CA PHE A 151 -23.12 9.99 2.22
C PHE A 151 -23.20 9.49 0.76
N TRP A 152 -24.28 8.81 0.41
CA TRP A 152 -24.52 8.25 -0.93
C TRP A 152 -25.93 8.58 -1.41
N PRO A 153 -26.21 9.86 -1.70
CA PRO A 153 -27.58 10.32 -1.99
C PRO A 153 -28.19 9.80 -3.30
N HIS A 154 -27.51 8.92 -4.02
CA HIS A 154 -27.87 8.53 -5.38
C HIS A 154 -27.86 7.00 -5.63
N LYS A 155 -28.24 6.20 -4.63
CA LYS A 155 -28.61 4.81 -4.91
C LYS A 155 -30.06 4.72 -5.30
#